data_bc6baeaa7117c7ae6639980e136a51e9
#
_entry.id   bc6baeaa7117c7ae6639980e136a51e9
#
_cell.length_a   1.000
_cell.length_b   1.000
_cell.length_c   1.000
_cell.angle_alpha   90.00
_cell.angle_beta   90.00
_cell.angle_gamma   90.00
#
_symmetry.space_group_name_H-M   'P 1'
#
loop_
_entity.id
_entity.type
_entity.pdbx_description
1 polymer ?
#
loop_
_entity_poly.entity_id
_entity_poly.type
_entity_poly.pdbx_seq_one_letter_code
_entity_poly.pdbx_strand_id
1 'polypeptide(L)'
;MNQTIHNLVTEQLSSWETARNNYDALSTVKVKELNVNGIPYKVQFNPARIVSSGAKVDAKTIKERKCFLCPANLPAVQKGVPFKEHYNILVNPFPIFPRHLTVPELTHVDQRIATRMEDMLDLAQALIDYVIFYNGPKCGASAPDHAHFQAGNKGFLPIEKDWRTQIAGKVADYEQATLWYMNDAPRATLVIESSSKENAVHLFDIIYRSLTVKPGEEEPMMNVLALYEDEKWVVFVFPREKHRPACYTAEGEANLLSSPASVDLGGVFITPVEKDFQKITAEDVAQILSEVCVSASDFEGIRKRIQEQI
;
A
#
# COMPACT_ATOMS: atom_id res chain seq x y z
N MET A 1 14.37 -7.70 -15.53
CA MET A 1 13.97 -7.88 -14.12
C MET A 1 12.74 -8.80 -13.98
N ASN A 2 11.62 -8.59 -14.67
CA ASN A 2 10.40 -9.41 -14.49
C ASN A 2 10.62 -10.93 -14.58
N GLN A 3 11.38 -11.42 -15.59
CA GLN A 3 11.68 -12.86 -15.69
C GLN A 3 12.48 -13.38 -14.50
N THR A 4 13.44 -12.62 -13.99
CA THR A 4 14.23 -12.98 -12.80
C THR A 4 13.33 -13.14 -11.58
N ILE A 5 12.36 -12.23 -11.41
CA ILE A 5 11.40 -12.28 -10.31
C ILE A 5 10.41 -13.45 -10.48
N HIS A 6 9.96 -13.72 -11.71
CA HIS A 6 9.15 -14.89 -11.98
C HIS A 6 9.86 -16.19 -11.57
N ASN A 7 11.13 -16.31 -11.92
CA ASN A 7 11.97 -17.47 -11.54
C ASN A 7 12.14 -17.55 -10.01
N LEU A 8 12.40 -16.40 -9.34
CA LEU A 8 12.48 -16.34 -7.88
C LEU A 8 11.20 -16.88 -7.22
N VAL A 9 10.03 -16.38 -7.65
CA VAL A 9 8.74 -16.84 -7.10
C VAL A 9 8.57 -18.33 -7.29
N THR A 10 8.84 -18.86 -8.49
CA THR A 10 8.73 -20.29 -8.80
C THR A 10 9.66 -21.14 -7.91
N GLU A 11 10.92 -20.72 -7.78
CA GLU A 11 11.91 -21.41 -6.94
C GLU A 11 11.51 -21.41 -5.47
N GLN A 12 11.09 -20.23 -4.95
CA GLN A 12 10.72 -20.10 -3.55
C GLN A 12 9.46 -20.90 -3.20
N LEU A 13 8.46 -20.95 -4.07
CA LEU A 13 7.27 -21.78 -3.86
C LEU A 13 7.58 -23.27 -3.94
N SER A 14 8.61 -23.69 -4.66
CA SER A 14 9.03 -25.10 -4.71
C SER A 14 9.85 -25.50 -3.47
N SER A 15 10.70 -24.62 -2.95
CA SER A 15 11.70 -24.91 -1.91
C SER A 15 11.30 -24.47 -0.50
N TRP A 16 10.37 -23.53 -0.35
CA TRP A 16 9.96 -22.95 0.93
C TRP A 16 8.53 -23.36 1.29
N GLU A 17 8.40 -24.35 2.17
CA GLU A 17 7.10 -24.93 2.55
C GLU A 17 6.10 -23.90 3.08
N THR A 18 6.53 -22.99 3.96
CA THR A 18 5.65 -21.96 4.52
C THR A 18 5.07 -21.07 3.42
N ALA A 19 5.91 -20.60 2.48
CA ALA A 19 5.44 -19.79 1.36
C ALA A 19 4.48 -20.60 0.48
N ARG A 20 4.86 -21.81 0.07
CA ARG A 20 4.01 -22.70 -0.74
C ARG A 20 2.63 -22.87 -0.13
N ASN A 21 2.55 -23.29 1.14
CA ASN A 21 1.28 -23.55 1.82
C ASN A 21 0.39 -22.31 1.87
N ASN A 22 0.96 -21.12 2.10
CA ASN A 22 0.19 -19.87 2.13
C ASN A 22 -0.24 -19.42 0.73
N TYR A 23 0.55 -19.66 -0.32
CA TYR A 23 0.14 -19.40 -1.70
C TYR A 23 -0.92 -20.40 -2.18
N ASP A 24 -0.82 -21.66 -1.81
CA ASP A 24 -1.84 -22.67 -2.08
C ASP A 24 -3.17 -22.29 -1.40
N ALA A 25 -3.12 -21.85 -0.13
CA ALA A 25 -4.28 -21.35 0.60
C ALA A 25 -4.92 -20.12 -0.06
N LEU A 26 -4.16 -19.29 -0.76
CA LEU A 26 -4.68 -18.13 -1.49
C LEU A 26 -5.65 -18.53 -2.62
N SER A 27 -5.52 -19.75 -3.18
CA SER A 27 -6.44 -20.27 -4.20
C SER A 27 -7.85 -20.56 -3.66
N THR A 28 -7.98 -20.65 -2.33
CA THR A 28 -9.25 -20.97 -1.65
C THR A 28 -9.88 -19.79 -0.91
N VAL A 29 -9.29 -18.59 -1.02
CA VAL A 29 -9.85 -17.39 -0.40
C VAL A 29 -11.22 -17.06 -0.99
N LYS A 30 -12.14 -16.68 -0.11
CA LYS A 30 -13.45 -16.19 -0.54
C LYS A 30 -13.34 -14.70 -0.86
N VAL A 31 -14.01 -14.29 -1.93
CA VAL A 31 -14.06 -12.87 -2.34
C VAL A 31 -15.52 -12.49 -2.57
N LYS A 32 -15.92 -11.33 -2.07
CA LYS A 32 -17.19 -10.69 -2.43
C LYS A 32 -16.94 -9.28 -2.94
N GLU A 33 -17.82 -8.80 -3.80
CA GLU A 33 -17.76 -7.44 -4.35
C GLU A 33 -18.78 -6.56 -3.62
N LEU A 34 -18.37 -5.32 -3.36
CA LEU A 34 -19.18 -4.27 -2.76
C LEU A 34 -19.12 -3.04 -3.67
N ASN A 35 -20.21 -2.28 -3.71
CA ASN A 35 -20.23 -0.96 -4.34
C ASN A 35 -20.27 0.10 -3.24
N VAL A 36 -19.19 0.85 -3.09
CA VAL A 36 -19.05 1.90 -2.09
C VAL A 36 -19.17 3.26 -2.80
N ASN A 37 -20.32 3.89 -2.71
CA ASN A 37 -20.61 5.19 -3.34
C ASN A 37 -20.33 5.21 -4.86
N GLY A 38 -20.63 4.13 -5.56
CA GLY A 38 -20.37 4.00 -6.99
C GLY A 38 -19.00 3.42 -7.35
N ILE A 39 -18.13 3.18 -6.39
CA ILE A 39 -16.79 2.64 -6.58
C ILE A 39 -16.74 1.15 -6.25
N PRO A 40 -16.22 0.31 -7.14
CA PRO A 40 -16.11 -1.12 -6.88
C PRO A 40 -15.02 -1.43 -5.86
N TYR A 41 -15.36 -2.20 -4.84
CA TYR A 41 -14.44 -2.77 -3.85
C TYR A 41 -14.59 -4.28 -3.82
N LYS A 42 -13.50 -4.96 -3.50
CA LYS A 42 -13.49 -6.39 -3.17
C LYS A 42 -13.22 -6.57 -1.68
N VAL A 43 -13.86 -7.53 -1.07
CA VAL A 43 -13.50 -7.99 0.26
C VAL A 43 -12.97 -9.41 0.14
N GLN A 44 -11.75 -9.64 0.61
CA GLN A 44 -11.09 -10.94 0.57
C GLN A 44 -11.02 -11.53 1.99
N PHE A 45 -11.61 -12.70 2.18
CA PHE A 45 -11.40 -13.49 3.40
C PHE A 45 -10.08 -14.26 3.27
N ASN A 46 -9.07 -13.83 4.00
CA ASN A 46 -7.73 -14.42 3.96
C ASN A 46 -7.20 -14.67 5.38
N PRO A 47 -7.47 -15.86 5.95
CA PRO A 47 -7.07 -16.19 7.33
C PRO A 47 -5.56 -16.12 7.58
N ALA A 48 -4.72 -16.39 6.58
CA ALA A 48 -3.26 -16.31 6.69
C ALA A 48 -2.76 -14.89 7.02
N ARG A 49 -3.60 -13.87 6.77
CA ARG A 49 -3.27 -12.46 7.06
C ARG A 49 -3.51 -12.05 8.51
N ILE A 50 -4.04 -12.93 9.37
CA ILE A 50 -4.30 -12.61 10.79
C ILE A 50 -3.05 -12.06 11.50
N VAL A 51 -1.88 -12.64 11.21
CA VAL A 51 -0.60 -12.22 11.79
C VAL A 51 -0.25 -10.77 11.42
N SER A 52 -0.45 -10.41 10.15
CA SER A 52 -0.13 -9.06 9.65
C SER A 52 -1.19 -8.03 10.03
N SER A 53 -2.48 -8.36 9.89
CA SER A 53 -3.59 -7.45 10.24
C SER A 53 -3.66 -7.18 11.74
N GLY A 54 -3.29 -8.17 12.57
CA GLY A 54 -3.23 -8.08 14.02
C GLY A 54 -1.86 -7.64 14.56
N ALA A 55 -0.92 -7.24 13.71
CA ALA A 55 0.44 -6.92 14.12
C ALA A 55 0.46 -5.81 15.19
N LYS A 56 1.18 -6.09 16.29
CA LYS A 56 1.45 -5.11 17.32
C LYS A 56 2.63 -4.24 16.89
N VAL A 57 2.37 -2.96 16.64
CA VAL A 57 3.34 -1.98 16.16
C VAL A 57 3.56 -0.85 17.17
N ASP A 58 3.30 -1.11 18.46
CA ASP A 58 3.66 -0.21 19.54
C ASP A 58 5.18 -0.20 19.77
N ALA A 59 5.71 0.91 20.27
CA ALA A 59 7.14 1.14 20.43
C ALA A 59 7.83 0.06 21.30
N LYS A 60 7.13 -0.48 22.32
CA LYS A 60 7.67 -1.52 23.18
C LYS A 60 7.84 -2.84 22.41
N THR A 61 6.80 -3.29 21.73
CA THR A 61 6.83 -4.53 20.93
C THR A 61 7.89 -4.45 19.83
N ILE A 62 7.97 -3.30 19.12
CA ILE A 62 8.99 -3.10 18.07
C ILE A 62 10.41 -3.21 18.65
N LYS A 63 10.68 -2.58 19.79
CA LYS A 63 12.00 -2.61 20.41
C LYS A 63 12.41 -4.00 20.92
N GLU A 64 11.46 -4.80 21.36
CA GLU A 64 11.71 -6.12 21.94
C GLU A 64 11.83 -7.24 20.91
N ARG A 65 11.24 -7.08 19.71
CA ARG A 65 11.28 -8.08 18.64
C ARG A 65 12.53 -7.98 17.78
N LYS A 66 12.97 -9.12 17.25
CA LYS A 66 13.92 -9.11 16.14
C LYS A 66 13.20 -8.64 14.88
N CYS A 67 13.80 -7.71 14.15
CA CYS A 67 13.23 -7.25 12.88
C CYS A 67 13.29 -8.37 11.85
N PHE A 68 12.13 -8.80 11.36
CA PHE A 68 12.01 -9.90 10.41
C PHE A 68 12.37 -9.51 8.96
N LEU A 69 12.68 -8.24 8.69
CA LEU A 69 13.14 -7.75 7.39
C LEU A 69 14.68 -7.62 7.31
N CYS A 70 15.36 -7.59 8.46
CA CYS A 70 16.82 -7.53 8.47
C CYS A 70 17.43 -8.80 7.85
N PRO A 71 18.44 -8.69 6.96
CA PRO A 71 19.06 -9.82 6.29
C PRO A 71 19.51 -10.93 7.25
N ALA A 72 20.03 -10.57 8.43
CA ALA A 72 20.50 -11.52 9.44
C ALA A 72 19.38 -12.33 10.11
N ASN A 73 18.12 -11.93 9.96
CA ASN A 73 16.95 -12.58 10.58
C ASN A 73 16.04 -13.27 9.56
N LEU A 74 16.36 -13.20 8.26
CA LEU A 74 15.60 -13.89 7.23
C LEU A 74 15.75 -15.42 7.39
N PRO A 75 14.69 -16.18 7.11
CA PRO A 75 14.80 -17.63 7.02
C PRO A 75 15.91 -18.07 6.04
N ALA A 76 16.71 -19.06 6.40
CA ALA A 76 17.83 -19.52 5.55
C ALA A 76 17.40 -19.97 4.15
N VAL A 77 16.14 -20.40 3.99
CA VAL A 77 15.56 -20.83 2.72
C VAL A 77 15.09 -19.63 1.87
N GLN A 78 14.88 -18.46 2.47
CA GLN A 78 14.39 -17.29 1.77
C GLN A 78 15.51 -16.65 0.96
N LYS A 79 15.39 -16.73 -0.37
CA LYS A 79 16.30 -16.07 -1.32
C LYS A 79 15.73 -14.78 -1.78
N GLY A 80 16.59 -13.87 -2.24
CA GLY A 80 16.19 -12.59 -2.80
C GLY A 80 16.97 -12.24 -4.06
N VAL A 81 16.48 -11.24 -4.75
CA VAL A 81 17.13 -10.62 -5.91
C VAL A 81 17.53 -9.19 -5.54
N PRO A 82 18.81 -8.82 -5.61
CA PRO A 82 19.24 -7.46 -5.35
C PRO A 82 18.57 -6.46 -6.30
N PHE A 83 18.18 -5.31 -5.76
CA PHE A 83 17.69 -4.17 -6.52
C PHE A 83 18.42 -2.91 -6.07
N LYS A 84 19.01 -2.19 -7.02
CA LYS A 84 20.02 -1.18 -6.71
C LYS A 84 21.09 -1.76 -5.75
N GLU A 85 21.77 -0.94 -5.00
CA GLU A 85 22.82 -1.41 -4.07
C GLU A 85 22.31 -1.67 -2.66
N HIS A 86 21.06 -1.28 -2.37
CA HIS A 86 20.56 -1.23 -1.00
C HIS A 86 19.18 -1.86 -0.76
N TYR A 87 18.57 -2.49 -1.76
CA TYR A 87 17.33 -3.26 -1.60
C TYR A 87 17.50 -4.72 -1.96
N ASN A 88 16.64 -5.54 -1.40
CA ASN A 88 16.51 -6.95 -1.75
C ASN A 88 15.06 -7.33 -2.04
N ILE A 89 14.76 -7.84 -3.23
CA ILE A 89 13.42 -8.26 -3.61
C ILE A 89 13.19 -9.69 -3.10
N LEU A 90 12.25 -9.86 -2.18
CA LEU A 90 11.91 -11.12 -1.52
C LEU A 90 10.49 -11.55 -1.87
N VAL A 91 10.23 -12.85 -1.90
CA VAL A 91 8.86 -13.37 -1.92
C VAL A 91 8.22 -13.15 -0.55
N ASN A 92 7.03 -12.53 -0.53
CA ASN A 92 6.27 -12.36 0.71
C ASN A 92 5.63 -13.71 1.09
N PRO A 93 5.95 -14.29 2.27
CA PRO A 93 5.43 -15.62 2.65
C PRO A 93 3.96 -15.61 3.08
N PHE A 94 3.35 -14.43 3.26
CA PHE A 94 1.94 -14.27 3.63
C PHE A 94 1.22 -13.45 2.55
N PRO A 95 0.91 -14.03 1.38
CA PRO A 95 0.47 -13.28 0.22
C PRO A 95 -0.96 -12.75 0.36
N ILE A 96 -1.21 -11.63 -0.33
CA ILE A 96 -2.54 -11.12 -0.69
C ILE A 96 -2.75 -11.35 -2.19
N PHE A 97 -1.70 -11.10 -2.96
CA PHE A 97 -1.68 -11.23 -4.41
C PHE A 97 -1.18 -12.63 -4.83
N PRO A 98 -1.61 -13.14 -5.99
CA PRO A 98 -1.02 -14.35 -6.59
C PRO A 98 0.50 -14.30 -6.74
N ARG A 99 1.08 -13.11 -6.88
CA ARG A 99 2.51 -12.85 -6.78
C ARG A 99 2.70 -11.64 -5.88
N HIS A 100 3.26 -11.85 -4.70
CA HIS A 100 3.43 -10.82 -3.68
C HIS A 100 4.88 -10.77 -3.23
N LEU A 101 5.48 -9.59 -3.32
CA LEU A 101 6.88 -9.34 -2.99
C LEU A 101 7.00 -8.35 -1.84
N THR A 102 8.09 -8.45 -1.10
CA THR A 102 8.53 -7.45 -0.12
C THR A 102 9.92 -7.00 -0.50
N VAL A 103 10.19 -5.71 -0.51
CA VAL A 103 11.44 -5.10 -0.98
C VAL A 103 12.03 -4.26 0.15
N PRO A 104 12.64 -4.89 1.17
CA PRO A 104 13.27 -4.17 2.27
C PRO A 104 14.62 -3.58 1.85
N GLU A 105 14.99 -2.46 2.47
CA GLU A 105 16.37 -2.01 2.51
C GLU A 105 17.26 -3.04 3.20
N LEU A 106 18.51 -3.14 2.80
CA LEU A 106 19.51 -4.01 3.43
C LEU A 106 19.90 -3.49 4.82
N THR A 107 19.83 -2.18 5.01
CA THR A 107 20.12 -1.51 6.29
C THR A 107 18.82 -1.34 7.09
N HIS A 108 18.89 -1.56 8.39
CA HIS A 108 17.78 -1.33 9.30
C HIS A 108 17.62 0.18 9.56
N VAL A 109 16.66 0.78 8.88
CA VAL A 109 16.32 2.21 8.98
C VAL A 109 14.79 2.35 8.99
N ASP A 110 14.30 3.39 9.64
CA ASP A 110 12.85 3.62 9.79
C ASP A 110 12.11 3.71 8.46
N GLN A 111 10.86 3.22 8.48
CA GLN A 111 9.95 3.27 7.35
C GLN A 111 9.57 4.72 7.00
N ARG A 112 10.13 5.26 5.92
CA ARG A 112 9.89 6.64 5.42
C ARG A 112 10.00 6.68 3.92
N ILE A 113 9.18 7.51 3.28
CA ILE A 113 9.16 7.63 1.82
C ILE A 113 9.86 8.89 1.30
N ALA A 114 10.06 9.91 2.12
CA ALA A 114 10.56 11.25 1.70
C ALA A 114 11.76 11.20 0.73
N THR A 115 12.73 10.32 0.97
CA THR A 115 13.95 10.19 0.15
C THR A 115 13.94 8.96 -0.76
N ARG A 116 12.81 8.25 -0.87
CA ARG A 116 12.72 6.94 -1.53
C ARG A 116 11.73 6.90 -2.68
N MET A 117 11.11 8.05 -3.01
CA MET A 117 10.14 8.10 -4.09
C MET A 117 10.76 7.75 -5.44
N GLU A 118 11.97 8.22 -5.71
CA GLU A 118 12.71 7.85 -6.92
C GLU A 118 12.95 6.34 -7.01
N ASP A 119 13.33 5.70 -5.91
CA ASP A 119 13.52 4.25 -5.85
C ASP A 119 12.23 3.47 -6.08
N MET A 120 11.10 3.98 -5.56
CA MET A 120 9.78 3.41 -5.82
C MET A 120 9.40 3.45 -7.30
N LEU A 121 9.68 4.56 -7.97
CA LEU A 121 9.43 4.72 -9.41
C LEU A 121 10.36 3.84 -10.27
N ASP A 122 11.64 3.74 -9.90
CA ASP A 122 12.59 2.83 -10.57
C ASP A 122 12.15 1.38 -10.40
N LEU A 123 11.64 1.01 -9.21
CA LEU A 123 11.12 -0.32 -8.96
C LEU A 123 9.87 -0.60 -9.79
N ALA A 124 8.94 0.37 -9.92
CA ALA A 124 7.76 0.24 -10.75
C ALA A 124 8.11 0.04 -12.24
N GLN A 125 9.12 0.75 -12.74
CA GLN A 125 9.61 0.58 -14.12
C GLN A 125 10.35 -0.75 -14.30
N ALA A 126 11.14 -1.19 -13.33
CA ALA A 126 11.85 -2.47 -13.39
C ALA A 126 10.89 -3.67 -13.30
N LEU A 127 9.77 -3.52 -12.60
CA LEU A 127 8.75 -4.54 -12.35
C LEU A 127 7.42 -4.16 -13.04
N ILE A 128 7.43 -4.04 -14.37
CA ILE A 128 6.26 -3.58 -15.16
C ILE A 128 5.00 -4.43 -14.99
N ASP A 129 5.12 -5.67 -14.54
CA ASP A 129 4.00 -6.58 -14.27
C ASP A 129 3.44 -6.44 -12.84
N TYR A 130 3.95 -5.47 -12.07
CA TYR A 130 3.58 -5.28 -10.67
C TYR A 130 3.11 -3.86 -10.40
N VAL A 131 2.24 -3.71 -9.39
CA VAL A 131 1.99 -2.47 -8.69
C VAL A 131 2.87 -2.45 -7.44
N ILE A 132 3.62 -1.37 -7.26
CA ILE A 132 4.47 -1.15 -6.09
C ILE A 132 3.67 -0.38 -5.06
N PHE A 133 3.81 -0.70 -3.79
CA PHE A 133 3.10 0.02 -2.75
C PHE A 133 3.93 0.28 -1.49
N TYR A 134 3.64 1.41 -0.89
CA TYR A 134 4.22 1.89 0.34
C TYR A 134 3.13 2.08 1.40
N ASN A 135 3.36 1.54 2.58
CA ASN A 135 2.57 1.80 3.76
C ASN A 135 3.38 2.65 4.73
N GLY A 136 2.89 3.84 5.04
CA GLY A 136 3.52 4.69 6.07
C GLY A 136 3.52 4.01 7.45
N PRO A 137 4.38 4.45 8.38
CA PRO A 137 4.59 3.80 9.69
C PRO A 137 3.30 3.57 10.48
N LYS A 138 2.37 4.51 10.42
CA LYS A 138 1.03 4.42 11.04
C LYS A 138 -0.09 4.32 10.00
N CYS A 139 0.20 3.71 8.85
CA CYS A 139 -0.72 3.52 7.74
C CYS A 139 -0.73 2.06 7.25
N GLY A 140 -0.63 1.11 8.19
CA GLY A 140 -0.70 -0.32 7.91
C GLY A 140 0.66 -1.00 7.68
N ALA A 141 1.79 -0.32 7.88
CA ALA A 141 3.10 -0.98 7.90
C ALA A 141 3.21 -1.94 9.09
N SER A 142 3.56 -3.21 8.84
CA SER A 142 3.83 -4.20 9.89
C SER A 142 5.27 -4.12 10.45
N ALA A 143 6.17 -3.45 9.72
CA ALA A 143 7.53 -3.15 10.13
C ALA A 143 7.80 -1.64 9.97
N PRO A 144 7.23 -0.78 10.85
CA PRO A 144 7.45 0.67 10.78
C PRO A 144 8.87 1.09 11.13
N ASP A 145 9.65 0.18 11.68
CA ASP A 145 11.06 0.30 12.06
C ASP A 145 12.04 -0.14 10.96
N HIS A 146 11.54 -0.57 9.78
CA HIS A 146 12.40 -1.02 8.69
C HIS A 146 11.85 -0.60 7.33
N ALA A 147 12.58 0.25 6.62
CA ALA A 147 12.18 0.77 5.31
C ALA A 147 12.00 -0.35 4.28
N HIS A 148 10.83 -0.41 3.66
CA HIS A 148 10.51 -1.39 2.67
C HIS A 148 9.38 -0.94 1.75
N PHE A 149 9.41 -1.40 0.52
CA PHE A 149 8.26 -1.43 -0.38
C PHE A 149 7.67 -2.84 -0.43
N GLN A 150 6.50 -2.95 -1.01
CA GLN A 150 5.90 -4.21 -1.39
C GLN A 150 5.46 -4.12 -2.85
N ALA A 151 5.26 -5.28 -3.48
CA ALA A 151 4.75 -5.35 -4.85
C ALA A 151 3.77 -6.51 -5.02
N GLY A 152 2.68 -6.25 -5.74
CA GLY A 152 1.69 -7.25 -6.14
C GLY A 152 1.51 -7.25 -7.65
N ASN A 153 1.12 -8.37 -8.25
CA ASN A 153 0.89 -8.40 -9.69
C ASN A 153 -0.22 -7.44 -10.13
N LYS A 154 -0.01 -6.73 -11.23
CA LYS A 154 -0.98 -5.83 -11.84
C LYS A 154 -2.32 -6.51 -12.18
N GLY A 155 -3.36 -5.71 -12.27
CA GLY A 155 -4.72 -6.13 -12.58
C GLY A 155 -5.49 -6.71 -11.40
N PHE A 156 -4.90 -6.71 -10.20
CA PHE A 156 -5.52 -7.21 -8.98
C PHE A 156 -6.38 -6.16 -8.27
N LEU A 157 -5.87 -4.92 -8.17
CA LEU A 157 -6.55 -3.84 -7.47
C LEU A 157 -7.59 -3.16 -8.39
N PRO A 158 -8.84 -2.97 -7.95
CA PRO A 158 -9.86 -2.26 -8.72
C PRO A 158 -9.40 -0.89 -9.23
N ILE A 159 -8.70 -0.11 -8.41
CA ILE A 159 -8.23 1.23 -8.77
C ILE A 159 -7.36 1.25 -10.05
N GLU A 160 -6.62 0.18 -10.34
CA GLU A 160 -5.76 0.10 -11.53
C GLU A 160 -6.56 0.25 -12.84
N LYS A 161 -7.82 -0.20 -12.85
CA LYS A 161 -8.68 -0.20 -14.04
C LYS A 161 -9.54 1.05 -14.15
N ASP A 162 -10.00 1.56 -13.02
CA ASP A 162 -11.12 2.51 -12.97
C ASP A 162 -10.70 3.94 -12.68
N TRP A 163 -9.46 4.19 -12.30
CA TRP A 163 -9.03 5.51 -11.83
C TRP A 163 -9.28 6.64 -12.84
N ARG A 164 -9.08 6.40 -14.15
CA ARG A 164 -9.30 7.43 -15.18
C ARG A 164 -10.76 7.85 -15.28
N THR A 165 -11.67 6.93 -15.02
CA THR A 165 -13.12 7.21 -15.02
C THR A 165 -13.57 7.92 -13.74
N GLN A 166 -12.75 7.86 -12.69
CA GLN A 166 -13.00 8.48 -11.39
C GLN A 166 -12.30 9.84 -11.22
N ILE A 167 -11.61 10.35 -12.24
CA ILE A 167 -11.01 11.69 -12.18
C ILE A 167 -12.12 12.73 -12.01
N ALA A 168 -12.05 13.54 -10.93
CA ALA A 168 -12.93 14.66 -10.67
C ALA A 168 -12.41 15.97 -11.26
N GLY A 169 -11.08 16.11 -11.35
CA GLY A 169 -10.45 17.28 -11.92
C GLY A 169 -8.95 17.29 -11.81
N LYS A 170 -8.36 18.30 -12.43
CA LYS A 170 -6.93 18.55 -12.39
C LYS A 170 -6.59 19.47 -11.22
N VAL A 171 -5.53 19.14 -10.50
CA VAL A 171 -4.97 20.03 -9.47
C VAL A 171 -3.94 20.96 -10.09
N ALA A 172 -3.00 20.40 -10.89
CA ALA A 172 -1.93 21.14 -11.52
C ALA A 172 -1.29 20.38 -12.69
N ASP A 173 -0.57 21.09 -13.56
CA ASP A 173 0.38 20.55 -14.52
C ASP A 173 1.79 21.01 -14.13
N TYR A 174 2.76 20.15 -14.33
CA TYR A 174 4.18 20.48 -14.19
C TYR A 174 4.99 19.75 -15.29
N GLU A 175 5.42 20.49 -16.30
CA GLU A 175 6.16 19.96 -17.45
C GLU A 175 5.49 18.74 -18.09
N GLN A 176 6.08 17.52 -17.91
CA GLN A 176 5.59 16.26 -18.47
C GLN A 176 4.75 15.47 -17.45
N ALA A 177 4.30 16.10 -16.39
CA ALA A 177 3.49 15.50 -15.34
C ALA A 177 2.19 16.26 -15.11
N THR A 178 1.12 15.54 -14.85
CA THR A 178 -0.17 16.10 -14.45
C THR A 178 -0.58 15.50 -13.10
N LEU A 179 -1.04 16.36 -12.21
CA LEU A 179 -1.63 15.96 -10.94
C LEU A 179 -3.14 16.07 -11.00
N TRP A 180 -3.81 14.94 -10.78
CA TRP A 180 -5.26 14.80 -10.74
C TRP A 180 -5.75 14.56 -9.32
N TYR A 181 -7.05 14.77 -9.07
CA TYR A 181 -7.73 14.24 -7.91
C TYR A 181 -8.96 13.45 -8.33
N MET A 182 -9.35 12.46 -7.53
CA MET A 182 -10.44 11.54 -7.83
C MET A 182 -11.73 11.94 -7.11
N ASN A 183 -12.87 11.57 -7.72
CA ASN A 183 -14.18 11.66 -7.08
C ASN A 183 -14.50 10.33 -6.38
N ASP A 184 -13.78 10.04 -5.34
CA ASP A 184 -13.79 8.76 -4.66
C ASP A 184 -14.03 8.85 -3.15
N ALA A 185 -14.66 9.94 -2.71
CA ALA A 185 -15.01 10.14 -1.30
C ALA A 185 -15.76 8.91 -0.74
N PRO A 186 -15.37 8.49 0.46
CA PRO A 186 -14.51 9.17 1.43
C PRO A 186 -13.00 8.85 1.31
N ARG A 187 -12.53 8.24 0.23
CA ARG A 187 -11.12 7.78 0.13
C ARG A 187 -10.12 8.90 -0.09
N ALA A 188 -10.40 10.01 -0.71
CA ALA A 188 -9.48 11.13 -0.95
C ALA A 188 -8.15 10.74 -1.65
N THR A 189 -8.16 10.67 -2.99
CA THR A 189 -7.00 10.21 -3.78
C THR A 189 -6.45 11.31 -4.68
N LEU A 190 -5.13 11.52 -4.61
CA LEU A 190 -4.34 12.28 -5.60
C LEU A 190 -3.67 11.32 -6.56
N VAL A 191 -3.58 11.68 -7.85
CA VAL A 191 -2.96 10.85 -8.88
C VAL A 191 -1.97 11.67 -9.68
N ILE A 192 -0.70 11.27 -9.68
CA ILE A 192 0.33 11.79 -10.59
C ILE A 192 0.38 10.89 -11.81
N GLU A 193 0.28 11.45 -13.01
CA GLU A 193 0.58 10.79 -14.27
C GLU A 193 1.73 11.53 -14.96
N SER A 194 2.85 10.86 -15.26
CA SER A 194 4.03 11.49 -15.84
C SER A 194 4.81 10.57 -16.77
N SER A 195 5.33 11.12 -17.87
CA SER A 195 6.32 10.48 -18.73
C SER A 195 7.78 10.78 -18.31
N SER A 196 8.00 11.67 -17.33
CA SER A 196 9.30 11.94 -16.72
C SER A 196 9.28 11.52 -15.25
N LYS A 197 10.27 10.71 -14.85
CA LYS A 197 10.46 10.28 -13.46
C LYS A 197 10.73 11.49 -12.56
N GLU A 198 11.59 12.38 -12.99
CA GLU A 198 11.99 13.57 -12.25
C GLU A 198 10.78 14.47 -11.96
N ASN A 199 9.89 14.64 -12.94
CA ASN A 199 8.69 15.46 -12.78
C ASN A 199 7.66 14.77 -11.88
N ALA A 200 7.58 13.43 -11.91
CA ALA A 200 6.75 12.68 -10.97
C ALA A 200 7.25 12.81 -9.53
N VAL A 201 8.58 12.71 -9.31
CA VAL A 201 9.20 12.94 -8.00
C VAL A 201 8.95 14.36 -7.52
N HIS A 202 9.12 15.35 -8.38
CA HIS A 202 8.88 16.76 -8.04
C HIS A 202 7.44 17.00 -7.57
N LEU A 203 6.45 16.50 -8.31
CA LEU A 203 5.04 16.61 -7.90
C LEU A 203 4.76 15.85 -6.58
N PHE A 204 5.38 14.69 -6.40
CA PHE A 204 5.26 13.97 -5.14
C PHE A 204 5.84 14.76 -3.97
N ASP A 205 6.99 15.41 -4.13
CA ASP A 205 7.60 16.25 -3.10
C ASP A 205 6.72 17.44 -2.73
N ILE A 206 6.02 18.04 -3.70
CA ILE A 206 5.05 19.09 -3.44
C ILE A 206 3.86 18.53 -2.64
N ILE A 207 3.33 17.37 -3.04
CA ILE A 207 2.27 16.70 -2.26
C ILE A 207 2.75 16.45 -0.83
N TYR A 208 3.91 15.82 -0.67
CA TYR A 208 4.49 15.48 0.63
C TYR A 208 4.57 16.69 1.57
N ARG A 209 5.09 17.82 1.07
CA ARG A 209 5.20 19.08 1.82
C ARG A 209 3.85 19.75 2.10
N SER A 210 2.83 19.45 1.30
CA SER A 210 1.47 19.99 1.47
C SER A 210 0.65 19.21 2.50
N LEU A 211 1.11 18.02 2.92
CA LEU A 211 0.47 17.23 3.95
C LEU A 211 0.95 17.66 5.34
N THR A 212 0.06 17.51 6.33
CA THR A 212 0.37 17.86 7.71
C THR A 212 1.09 16.70 8.40
N VAL A 213 2.27 16.95 8.96
CA VAL A 213 2.94 16.02 9.86
C VAL A 213 2.36 16.19 11.26
N LYS A 214 1.85 15.12 11.86
CA LYS A 214 1.26 15.16 13.20
C LYS A 214 2.34 15.28 14.27
N PRO A 215 2.03 15.88 15.43
CA PRO A 215 2.98 15.96 16.54
C PRO A 215 3.54 14.57 16.93
N GLY A 216 4.87 14.47 16.99
CA GLY A 216 5.57 13.22 17.31
C GLY A 216 5.71 12.24 16.15
N GLU A 217 5.24 12.59 14.94
CA GLU A 217 5.51 11.86 13.72
C GLU A 217 6.67 12.51 12.95
N GLU A 218 7.33 11.72 12.12
CA GLU A 218 8.48 12.17 11.32
C GLU A 218 8.13 12.40 9.87
N GLU A 219 6.99 11.86 9.41
CA GLU A 219 6.45 12.11 8.08
C GLU A 219 4.92 12.19 8.12
N PRO A 220 4.28 12.81 7.12
CA PRO A 220 2.83 12.83 7.04
C PRO A 220 2.28 11.42 6.81
N MET A 221 1.10 11.17 7.37
CA MET A 221 0.43 9.88 7.23
C MET A 221 -0.07 9.71 5.80
N MET A 222 0.39 8.66 5.11
CA MET A 222 -0.05 8.34 3.76
C MET A 222 0.16 6.87 3.40
N ASN A 223 -0.57 6.44 2.37
CA ASN A 223 -0.28 5.25 1.59
C ASN A 223 -0.01 5.66 0.15
N VAL A 224 0.81 4.91 -0.56
CA VAL A 224 1.16 5.19 -1.95
C VAL A 224 1.10 3.92 -2.77
N LEU A 225 0.56 4.00 -3.99
CA LEU A 225 0.70 2.99 -5.03
C LEU A 225 1.45 3.61 -6.20
N ALA A 226 2.33 2.86 -6.85
CA ALA A 226 2.99 3.27 -8.09
C ALA A 226 3.00 2.13 -9.10
N LEU A 227 2.74 2.45 -10.35
CA LEU A 227 2.86 1.53 -11.47
C LEU A 227 3.47 2.24 -12.68
N TYR A 228 4.04 1.46 -13.60
CA TYR A 228 4.55 1.94 -14.86
C TYR A 228 3.79 1.26 -15.99
N GLU A 229 3.09 2.04 -16.80
CA GLU A 229 2.29 1.57 -17.94
C GLU A 229 2.30 2.61 -19.06
N ASP A 230 2.23 2.18 -20.30
CA ASP A 230 2.18 3.05 -21.48
C ASP A 230 3.27 4.14 -21.45
N GLU A 231 4.50 3.76 -21.07
CA GLU A 231 5.67 4.64 -20.93
C GLU A 231 5.48 5.79 -19.91
N LYS A 232 4.56 5.63 -18.95
CA LYS A 232 4.28 6.60 -17.90
C LYS A 232 4.29 5.96 -16.52
N TRP A 233 4.71 6.73 -15.54
CA TRP A 233 4.46 6.45 -14.14
C TRP A 233 3.08 6.97 -13.73
N VAL A 234 2.34 6.13 -13.05
CA VAL A 234 1.07 6.49 -12.39
C VAL A 234 1.23 6.26 -10.90
N VAL A 235 1.05 7.32 -10.12
CA VAL A 235 1.24 7.28 -8.67
C VAL A 235 -0.04 7.73 -7.97
N PHE A 236 -0.60 6.87 -7.14
CA PHE A 236 -1.73 7.20 -6.28
C PHE A 236 -1.22 7.52 -4.88
N VAL A 237 -1.58 8.69 -4.37
CA VAL A 237 -1.29 9.11 -3.01
C VAL A 237 -2.59 9.22 -2.24
N PHE A 238 -2.66 8.51 -1.11
CA PHE A 238 -3.80 8.51 -0.21
C PHE A 238 -3.41 9.19 1.11
N PRO A 239 -3.73 10.47 1.30
CA PRO A 239 -3.53 11.14 2.58
C PRO A 239 -4.37 10.50 3.68
N ARG A 240 -3.74 10.25 4.84
CA ARG A 240 -4.36 9.53 5.95
C ARG A 240 -4.55 10.44 7.16
N GLU A 241 -5.65 10.17 7.91
CA GLU A 241 -5.95 10.85 9.16
C GLU A 241 -5.69 9.97 10.38
N LYS A 242 -6.03 8.69 10.30
CA LYS A 242 -5.85 7.75 11.41
C LYS A 242 -5.17 6.46 10.96
N HIS A 243 -4.48 5.82 11.90
CA HIS A 243 -3.91 4.49 11.68
C HIS A 243 -5.01 3.44 11.49
N ARG A 244 -5.97 3.39 12.39
CA ARG A 244 -7.03 2.37 12.44
C ARG A 244 -8.39 2.99 12.72
N PRO A 245 -9.47 2.44 12.15
CA PRO A 245 -10.83 2.90 12.44
C PRO A 245 -11.27 2.45 13.83
N ALA A 246 -12.36 3.04 14.34
CA ALA A 246 -12.91 2.74 15.65
C ALA A 246 -13.34 1.26 15.79
N CYS A 247 -13.86 0.66 14.71
CA CYS A 247 -14.28 -0.73 14.68
C CYS A 247 -13.14 -1.74 14.95
N TYR A 248 -11.86 -1.35 14.75
CA TYR A 248 -10.72 -2.22 15.03
C TYR A 248 -10.61 -2.64 16.49
N THR A 249 -10.90 -1.73 17.42
CA THR A 249 -10.83 -1.96 18.88
C THR A 249 -12.19 -2.08 19.54
N ALA A 250 -13.27 -2.02 18.77
CA ALA A 250 -14.62 -2.18 19.31
C ALA A 250 -14.82 -3.59 19.86
N GLU A 251 -15.82 -3.75 20.74
CA GLU A 251 -16.17 -5.03 21.34
C GLU A 251 -17.41 -5.64 20.68
N GLY A 252 -17.56 -6.95 20.82
CA GLY A 252 -18.75 -7.68 20.37
C GLY A 252 -18.98 -7.57 18.85
N GLU A 253 -20.24 -7.35 18.48
CA GLU A 253 -20.65 -7.27 17.07
C GLU A 253 -20.15 -6.01 16.34
N ALA A 254 -19.79 -4.95 17.04
CA ALA A 254 -19.21 -3.76 16.43
C ALA A 254 -17.74 -3.94 16.02
N ASN A 255 -17.09 -5.02 16.48
CA ASN A 255 -15.70 -5.29 16.14
C ASN A 255 -15.56 -5.78 14.70
N LEU A 256 -14.72 -5.09 13.92
CA LEU A 256 -14.19 -5.50 12.61
C LEU A 256 -12.68 -5.39 12.67
N LEU A 257 -11.97 -6.51 12.52
CA LEU A 257 -10.50 -6.50 12.50
C LEU A 257 -9.99 -6.00 11.14
N SER A 258 -10.13 -4.69 10.93
CA SER A 258 -9.69 -3.99 9.72
C SER A 258 -8.64 -2.93 10.05
N SER A 259 -7.46 -3.05 9.46
CA SER A 259 -6.36 -2.08 9.58
C SER A 259 -5.94 -1.64 8.17
N PRO A 260 -6.70 -0.70 7.54
CA PRO A 260 -6.53 -0.40 6.13
C PRO A 260 -5.12 0.10 5.78
N ALA A 261 -4.60 -0.45 4.69
CA ALA A 261 -3.30 -0.14 4.09
C ALA A 261 -3.45 0.14 2.59
N SER A 262 -2.36 0.24 1.84
CA SER A 262 -2.39 0.55 0.40
C SER A 262 -3.29 -0.38 -0.41
N VAL A 263 -3.32 -1.67 -0.07
CA VAL A 263 -4.14 -2.66 -0.78
C VAL A 263 -5.64 -2.39 -0.57
N ASP A 264 -6.03 -2.06 0.67
CA ASP A 264 -7.41 -1.75 0.99
C ASP A 264 -7.85 -0.45 0.32
N LEU A 265 -6.98 0.57 0.32
CA LEU A 265 -7.21 1.82 -0.39
C LEU A 265 -7.20 1.64 -1.92
N GLY A 266 -6.46 0.66 -2.43
CA GLY A 266 -6.50 0.22 -3.84
C GLY A 266 -7.78 -0.51 -4.23
N GLY A 267 -8.64 -0.83 -3.27
CA GLY A 267 -9.96 -1.40 -3.49
C GLY A 267 -10.10 -2.89 -3.12
N VAL A 268 -9.15 -3.48 -2.36
CA VAL A 268 -9.26 -4.86 -1.86
C VAL A 268 -9.11 -4.88 -0.34
N PHE A 269 -10.23 -4.90 0.36
CA PHE A 269 -10.27 -5.02 1.83
C PHE A 269 -9.96 -6.45 2.27
N ILE A 270 -9.00 -6.59 3.18
CA ILE A 270 -8.60 -7.89 3.72
C ILE A 270 -9.27 -8.11 5.07
N THR A 271 -10.06 -9.17 5.16
CA THR A 271 -10.67 -9.64 6.41
C THR A 271 -10.07 -11.00 6.80
N PRO A 272 -9.24 -11.06 7.85
CA PRO A 272 -8.62 -12.33 8.27
C PRO A 272 -9.57 -13.20 9.12
N VAL A 273 -10.71 -12.67 9.54
CA VAL A 273 -11.70 -13.35 10.39
C VAL A 273 -12.97 -13.59 9.61
N GLU A 274 -13.47 -14.83 9.59
CA GLU A 274 -14.64 -15.20 8.79
C GLU A 274 -15.90 -14.42 9.15
N LYS A 275 -16.16 -14.21 10.45
CA LYS A 275 -17.30 -13.40 10.91
C LYS A 275 -17.28 -11.99 10.30
N ASP A 276 -16.08 -11.38 10.17
CA ASP A 276 -15.92 -10.04 9.63
C ASP A 276 -16.17 -10.02 8.12
N PHE A 277 -15.69 -11.04 7.41
CA PHE A 277 -15.98 -11.21 5.98
C PHE A 277 -17.49 -11.36 5.71
N GLN A 278 -18.19 -12.12 6.55
CA GLN A 278 -19.63 -12.34 6.35
C GLN A 278 -20.42 -11.06 6.56
N LYS A 279 -20.14 -10.32 7.63
CA LYS A 279 -20.96 -9.16 8.04
C LYS A 279 -20.59 -7.83 7.37
N ILE A 280 -19.33 -7.63 6.95
CA ILE A 280 -18.88 -6.34 6.39
C ILE A 280 -19.71 -5.92 5.19
N THR A 281 -20.22 -4.70 5.21
CA THR A 281 -21.08 -4.09 4.18
C THR A 281 -20.35 -2.96 3.45
N ALA A 282 -20.98 -2.38 2.44
CA ALA A 282 -20.48 -1.20 1.74
C ALA A 282 -20.46 0.04 2.67
N GLU A 283 -21.42 0.15 3.56
CA GLU A 283 -21.52 1.20 4.58
C GLU A 283 -20.38 1.10 5.58
N ASP A 284 -20.05 -0.12 6.04
CA ASP A 284 -18.88 -0.34 6.92
C ASP A 284 -17.59 0.10 6.25
N VAL A 285 -17.38 -0.26 4.96
CA VAL A 285 -16.21 0.15 4.20
C VAL A 285 -16.18 1.68 4.05
N ALA A 286 -17.30 2.32 3.72
CA ALA A 286 -17.39 3.78 3.62
C ALA A 286 -17.05 4.46 4.96
N GLN A 287 -17.57 3.94 6.08
CA GLN A 287 -17.27 4.45 7.42
C GLN A 287 -15.79 4.29 7.76
N ILE A 288 -15.21 3.10 7.52
CA ILE A 288 -13.79 2.84 7.74
C ILE A 288 -12.93 3.84 6.95
N LEU A 289 -13.22 4.04 5.67
CA LEU A 289 -12.50 4.99 4.83
C LEU A 289 -12.65 6.43 5.33
N SER A 290 -13.85 6.84 5.75
CA SER A 290 -14.10 8.18 6.29
C SER A 290 -13.33 8.47 7.58
N GLU A 291 -13.03 7.45 8.36
CA GLU A 291 -12.26 7.59 9.60
C GLU A 291 -10.75 7.61 9.36
N VAL A 292 -10.25 6.84 8.39
CA VAL A 292 -8.82 6.65 8.21
C VAL A 292 -8.21 7.58 7.14
N CYS A 293 -9.01 8.10 6.22
CA CYS A 293 -8.59 9.11 5.24
C CYS A 293 -8.85 10.53 5.76
N VAL A 294 -8.21 11.51 5.16
CA VAL A 294 -8.47 12.93 5.47
C VAL A 294 -9.89 13.33 5.08
N SER A 295 -10.47 14.29 5.80
CA SER A 295 -11.80 14.81 5.48
C SER A 295 -11.85 15.53 4.12
N ALA A 296 -13.04 15.70 3.55
CA ALA A 296 -13.21 16.42 2.30
C ALA A 296 -12.70 17.87 2.38
N SER A 297 -12.90 18.56 3.52
CA SER A 297 -12.38 19.91 3.75
C SER A 297 -10.86 19.95 3.84
N ASP A 298 -10.25 18.99 4.53
CA ASP A 298 -8.79 18.89 4.62
C ASP A 298 -8.17 18.56 3.27
N PHE A 299 -8.82 17.67 2.50
CA PHE A 299 -8.39 17.31 1.15
C PHE A 299 -8.45 18.52 0.20
N GLU A 300 -9.48 19.36 0.30
CA GLU A 300 -9.54 20.63 -0.44
C GLU A 300 -8.41 21.58 -0.01
N GLY A 301 -8.14 21.68 1.29
CA GLY A 301 -7.02 22.46 1.82
C GLY A 301 -5.67 21.97 1.31
N ILE A 302 -5.47 20.64 1.23
CA ILE A 302 -4.25 20.03 0.65
C ILE A 302 -4.10 20.46 -0.81
N ARG A 303 -5.16 20.34 -1.63
CA ARG A 303 -5.12 20.72 -3.05
C ARG A 303 -4.77 22.21 -3.25
N LYS A 304 -5.31 23.10 -2.42
CA LYS A 304 -4.98 24.54 -2.46
C LYS A 304 -3.50 24.76 -2.15
N ARG A 305 -2.96 24.15 -1.09
CA ARG A 305 -1.53 24.27 -0.74
C ARG A 305 -0.61 23.73 -1.83
N ILE A 306 -1.02 22.68 -2.55
CA ILE A 306 -0.29 22.18 -3.69
C ILE A 306 -0.25 23.20 -4.82
N GLN A 307 -1.41 23.79 -5.16
CA GLN A 307 -1.52 24.82 -6.21
C GLN A 307 -0.71 26.08 -5.92
N GLU A 308 -0.50 26.42 -4.66
CA GLU A 308 0.31 27.57 -4.23
C GLU A 308 1.83 27.31 -4.35
N GLN A 309 2.27 26.06 -4.58
CA GLN A 309 3.68 25.67 -4.65
C GLN A 309 4.15 25.37 -6.09
N ILE A 310 3.24 25.29 -7.04
CA ILE A 310 3.52 25.08 -8.47
C ILE A 310 3.42 26.42 -9.22
#